data_9bf2ae059e62da034ab49d04d839e4a2
#
_entry.id   9bf2ae059e62da034ab49d04d839e4a2
#
_cell.length_a   1.000
_cell.length_b   1.000
_cell.length_c   1.000
_cell.angle_alpha   90.00
_cell.angle_beta   90.00
_cell.angle_gamma   90.00
#
_symmetry.space_group_name_H-M   'P 1'
#
loop_
_entity.id
_entity.type
_entity.pdbx_description
1 polymer ?
#
loop_
_entity_poly.entity_id
_entity_poly.type
_entity_poly.pdbx_seq_one_letter_code
_entity_poly.pdbx_strand_id
1 'polypeptide(L)'
;KQFDNGVNAFASYTTVDSESLWDGTSSRAQSNYRGTARADALTPSVGESLWNVDHRLIAGLDYVINEGSRKATTFSLFWNAQSGRPYSYTWRRYSLFDYSNNVLAYIPAPGDPNVVYSGVEEGVVLQHIDDLGLSGYGGSIAPRNIGNADYYRSLDMRIAQEIPGFMDDDKFVLYFDAVNVLNFFNDSEGVRYFKGSTQEILETDGLDAQGRWIITGVRDEQS
;
A
#
# COMPACT_ATOMS: atom_id res chain seq x y z
N LYS A 1 -15.41 14.04 -20.88
CA LYS A 1 -16.09 14.33 -22.16
C LYS A 1 -17.58 14.28 -21.94
N GLN A 2 -18.30 15.29 -22.42
CA GLN A 2 -19.75 15.31 -22.51
C GLN A 2 -20.19 14.86 -23.89
N PHE A 3 -21.22 14.05 -23.94
CA PHE A 3 -21.81 13.53 -25.18
C PHE A 3 -23.26 14.05 -25.30
N ASP A 4 -23.75 14.20 -26.53
CA ASP A 4 -25.08 14.78 -26.81
C ASP A 4 -26.26 13.88 -26.37
N ASN A 5 -26.00 12.64 -25.97
CA ASN A 5 -26.99 11.66 -25.53
C ASN A 5 -27.17 11.59 -24.01
N GLY A 6 -26.75 12.61 -23.27
CA GLY A 6 -26.86 12.67 -21.80
C GLY A 6 -25.78 11.88 -21.05
N VAL A 7 -24.75 11.40 -21.75
CA VAL A 7 -23.60 10.71 -21.13
C VAL A 7 -22.48 11.70 -20.86
N ASN A 8 -21.95 11.70 -19.64
CA ASN A 8 -20.71 12.39 -19.28
C ASN A 8 -19.71 11.37 -18.76
N ALA A 9 -18.47 11.42 -19.24
CA ALA A 9 -17.43 10.51 -18.83
C ALA A 9 -16.11 11.24 -18.60
N PHE A 10 -15.37 10.82 -17.57
CA PHE A 10 -13.99 11.24 -17.34
C PHE A 10 -13.14 10.05 -16.88
N ALA A 11 -11.85 10.14 -17.15
CA ALA A 11 -10.84 9.25 -16.60
C ALA A 11 -9.55 10.05 -16.35
N SER A 12 -8.84 9.70 -15.30
CA SER A 12 -7.54 10.26 -14.97
C SER A 12 -6.64 9.16 -14.45
N TYR A 13 -5.42 9.10 -14.97
CA TYR A 13 -4.37 8.23 -14.48
C TYR A 13 -3.22 9.09 -13.97
N THR A 14 -2.78 8.77 -12.77
CA THR A 14 -1.67 9.46 -12.09
C THR A 14 -0.61 8.44 -11.74
N THR A 15 0.62 8.75 -12.03
CA THR A 15 1.79 8.04 -11.51
C THR A 15 2.62 9.00 -10.69
N VAL A 16 3.15 8.49 -9.57
CA VAL A 16 3.99 9.26 -8.65
C VAL A 16 5.21 8.41 -8.35
N ASP A 17 6.37 9.06 -8.35
CA ASP A 17 7.64 8.52 -7.88
C ASP A 17 8.19 9.55 -6.91
N SER A 18 8.18 9.23 -5.63
CA SER A 18 8.63 10.14 -4.57
C SER A 18 9.59 9.46 -3.62
N GLU A 19 10.70 10.12 -3.37
CA GLU A 19 11.72 9.66 -2.43
C GLU A 19 11.76 10.55 -1.18
N SER A 20 12.16 9.98 -0.07
CA SER A 20 12.35 10.69 1.19
C SER A 20 13.55 10.15 1.94
N LEU A 21 14.19 11.02 2.73
CA LEU A 21 15.20 10.62 3.69
C LEU A 21 14.56 10.15 5.00
N TRP A 22 13.46 10.79 5.39
CA TRP A 22 12.70 10.52 6.59
C TRP A 22 11.21 10.58 6.30
N ASP A 23 10.48 9.54 6.71
CA ASP A 23 9.03 9.53 6.65
C ASP A 23 8.47 10.22 7.91
N GLY A 24 8.00 11.46 7.75
CA GLY A 24 7.46 12.25 8.85
C GLY A 24 6.09 11.72 9.32
N THR A 25 6.07 10.77 10.26
CA THR A 25 4.86 10.12 10.78
C THR A 25 4.40 10.67 12.14
N SER A 26 5.23 11.51 12.78
CA SER A 26 4.98 12.04 14.13
C SER A 26 5.54 13.45 14.30
N SER A 27 4.96 14.21 15.23
CA SER A 27 5.49 15.49 15.69
C SER A 27 6.72 15.37 16.59
N ARG A 28 7.06 14.14 17.03
CA ARG A 28 8.21 13.90 17.91
C ARG A 28 9.38 13.32 17.11
N ALA A 29 10.57 13.92 17.25
CA ALA A 29 11.79 13.45 16.59
C ALA A 29 12.12 11.99 16.90
N GLN A 30 11.99 11.58 18.16
CA GLN A 30 12.23 10.19 18.57
C GLN A 30 11.28 9.19 17.91
N SER A 31 10.00 9.54 17.75
CA SER A 31 9.03 8.66 17.10
C SER A 31 9.30 8.55 15.61
N ASN A 32 9.68 9.64 14.94
CA ASN A 32 10.11 9.62 13.53
C ASN A 32 11.37 8.78 13.35
N TYR A 33 12.36 8.93 14.24
CA TYR A 33 13.58 8.14 14.24
C TYR A 33 13.28 6.64 14.37
N ARG A 34 12.38 6.25 15.28
CA ARG A 34 11.98 4.84 15.48
C ARG A 34 11.07 4.31 14.37
N GLY A 35 10.27 5.17 13.76
CA GLY A 35 9.29 4.79 12.73
C GLY A 35 9.88 4.67 11.32
N THR A 36 11.11 5.15 11.09
CA THR A 36 11.76 5.09 9.79
C THR A 36 12.69 3.89 9.72
N ALA A 37 12.45 2.99 8.76
CA ALA A 37 13.31 1.84 8.51
C ALA A 37 14.66 2.29 7.95
N ARG A 38 15.75 1.64 8.39
CA ARG A 38 17.12 2.00 8.04
C ARG A 38 18.09 0.82 8.17
N ALA A 39 19.15 0.85 7.40
CA ALA A 39 20.23 -0.14 7.47
C ALA A 39 21.15 0.08 8.68
N ASP A 40 21.38 1.35 9.03
CA ASP A 40 22.29 1.81 10.07
C ASP A 40 21.61 2.89 10.93
N ALA A 41 21.86 2.84 12.23
CA ALA A 41 21.30 3.78 13.21
C ALA A 41 21.76 5.24 12.99
N LEU A 42 22.92 5.46 12.39
CA LEU A 42 23.54 6.77 12.25
C LEU A 42 23.46 7.34 10.82
N THR A 43 23.23 6.46 9.81
CA THR A 43 23.28 6.85 8.40
C THR A 43 21.90 6.63 7.75
N PRO A 44 21.05 7.66 7.71
CA PRO A 44 19.79 7.56 6.99
C PRO A 44 20.05 7.42 5.48
N SER A 45 19.27 6.59 4.82
CA SER A 45 19.32 6.39 3.37
C SER A 45 18.09 6.96 2.69
N VAL A 46 18.29 7.56 1.53
CA VAL A 46 17.17 7.90 0.64
C VAL A 46 16.52 6.62 0.18
N GLY A 47 15.23 6.62 0.12
CA GLY A 47 14.42 5.50 -0.39
C GLY A 47 13.02 5.99 -0.71
N GLU A 48 12.21 5.13 -1.29
CA GLU A 48 10.84 5.45 -1.62
C GLU A 48 10.10 6.01 -0.39
N SER A 49 9.29 7.05 -0.60
CA SER A 49 8.50 7.66 0.47
C SER A 49 7.38 6.73 0.92
N LEU A 50 7.18 6.57 2.23
CA LEU A 50 6.03 5.84 2.81
C LEU A 50 4.66 6.35 2.31
N TRP A 51 4.61 7.58 1.81
CA TRP A 51 3.40 8.23 1.31
C TRP A 51 3.22 8.09 -0.19
N ASN A 52 4.14 7.40 -0.87
CA ASN A 52 4.03 7.17 -2.30
C ASN A 52 2.78 6.34 -2.64
N VAL A 53 2.15 6.68 -3.75
CA VAL A 53 1.09 5.91 -4.41
C VAL A 53 1.49 5.83 -5.87
N ASP A 54 2.18 4.78 -6.25
CA ASP A 54 2.82 4.63 -7.58
C ASP A 54 1.86 4.86 -8.72
N HIS A 55 0.65 4.32 -8.58
CA HIS A 55 -0.37 4.35 -9.61
C HIS A 55 -1.74 4.63 -9.02
N ARG A 56 -2.47 5.56 -9.62
CA ARG A 56 -3.88 5.80 -9.32
C ARG A 56 -4.67 6.03 -10.59
N LEU A 57 -5.75 5.28 -10.75
CA LEU A 57 -6.74 5.46 -11.79
C LEU A 57 -8.07 5.85 -11.15
N ILE A 58 -8.65 6.95 -11.62
CA ILE A 58 -10.03 7.31 -11.32
C ILE A 58 -10.82 7.43 -12.62
N ALA A 59 -12.05 6.97 -12.62
CA ALA A 59 -12.95 7.11 -13.75
C ALA A 59 -14.37 7.38 -13.24
N GLY A 60 -15.11 8.19 -13.97
CA GLY A 60 -16.51 8.46 -13.67
C GLY A 60 -17.34 8.45 -14.94
N LEU A 61 -18.57 8.00 -14.78
CA LEU A 61 -19.58 7.95 -15.83
C LEU A 61 -20.91 8.42 -15.24
N ASP A 62 -21.50 9.46 -15.84
CA ASP A 62 -22.86 9.89 -15.57
C ASP A 62 -23.72 9.65 -16.79
N TYR A 63 -24.97 9.21 -16.57
CA TYR A 63 -25.99 9.12 -17.60
C TYR A 63 -27.24 9.81 -17.09
N VAL A 64 -27.68 10.84 -17.84
CA VAL A 64 -28.85 11.66 -17.51
C VAL A 64 -29.98 11.34 -18.46
N ILE A 65 -31.10 10.87 -17.90
CA ILE A 65 -32.35 10.64 -18.61
C ILE A 65 -33.23 11.88 -18.42
N ASN A 66 -33.89 12.35 -19.47
CA ASN A 66 -34.73 13.55 -19.48
C ASN A 66 -33.97 14.81 -19.04
N GLU A 67 -32.73 14.98 -19.54
CA GLU A 67 -31.88 16.16 -19.29
C GLU A 67 -32.66 17.45 -19.58
N GLY A 68 -32.53 18.45 -18.70
CA GLY A 68 -33.27 19.70 -18.78
C GLY A 68 -34.71 19.65 -18.34
N SER A 69 -35.24 18.49 -17.96
CA SER A 69 -36.57 18.31 -17.36
C SER A 69 -36.52 18.45 -15.85
N ARG A 70 -37.61 18.90 -15.22
CA ARG A 70 -37.80 18.84 -13.76
C ARG A 70 -37.97 17.42 -13.19
N LYS A 71 -37.85 16.41 -14.04
CA LYS A 71 -37.95 14.98 -13.70
C LYS A 71 -36.74 14.20 -14.21
N ALA A 72 -35.58 14.86 -14.28
CA ALA A 72 -34.36 14.19 -14.71
C ALA A 72 -33.95 13.08 -13.74
N THR A 73 -33.46 11.99 -14.30
CA THR A 73 -32.86 10.89 -13.53
C THR A 73 -31.39 10.79 -13.91
N THR A 74 -30.51 10.82 -12.93
CA THR A 74 -29.08 10.68 -13.14
C THR A 74 -28.60 9.35 -12.54
N PHE A 75 -27.87 8.58 -13.34
CA PHE A 75 -27.12 7.42 -12.90
C PHE A 75 -25.63 7.78 -12.93
N SER A 76 -24.94 7.63 -11.81
CA SER A 76 -23.53 7.92 -11.70
C SER A 76 -22.76 6.68 -11.23
N LEU A 77 -21.62 6.44 -11.87
CA LEU A 77 -20.63 5.45 -11.45
C LEU A 77 -19.30 6.16 -11.22
N PHE A 78 -18.63 5.81 -10.13
CA PHE A 78 -17.32 6.31 -9.81
C PHE A 78 -16.38 5.15 -9.46
N TRP A 79 -15.35 4.97 -10.24
CA TRP A 79 -14.29 3.98 -10.02
C TRP A 79 -13.03 4.65 -9.50
N ASN A 80 -12.46 4.07 -8.46
CA ASN A 80 -11.13 4.40 -7.96
C ASN A 80 -10.31 3.12 -7.80
N ALA A 81 -9.11 3.12 -8.37
CA ALA A 81 -8.12 2.05 -8.21
C ALA A 81 -6.76 2.68 -7.94
N GLN A 82 -6.03 2.17 -6.95
CA GLN A 82 -4.71 2.68 -6.62
C GLN A 82 -3.81 1.59 -6.05
N SER A 83 -2.49 1.76 -6.19
CA SER A 83 -1.50 0.93 -5.52
C SER A 83 -1.60 1.06 -4.00
N GLY A 84 -1.22 0.02 -3.28
CA GLY A 84 -1.07 0.05 -1.85
C GLY A 84 0.06 0.98 -1.40
N ARG A 85 0.18 1.19 -0.11
CA ARG A 85 1.29 1.97 0.46
C ARG A 85 2.55 1.14 0.53
N PRO A 86 3.72 1.75 0.32
CA PRO A 86 5.00 1.10 0.52
C PRO A 86 5.22 0.69 1.99
N TYR A 87 6.03 -0.36 2.16
CA TYR A 87 6.55 -0.79 3.46
C TYR A 87 7.95 -1.37 3.32
N SER A 88 8.68 -1.46 4.44
CA SER A 88 10.04 -1.95 4.48
C SER A 88 10.11 -3.36 5.05
N TYR A 89 11.00 -4.18 4.53
CA TYR A 89 11.32 -5.48 5.10
C TYR A 89 12.40 -5.35 6.16
N THR A 90 12.14 -5.87 7.36
CA THR A 90 13.00 -5.69 8.53
C THR A 90 13.32 -6.99 9.22
N TRP A 91 14.38 -6.94 10.04
CA TRP A 91 14.62 -7.95 11.04
C TRP A 91 13.49 -7.97 12.08
N ARG A 92 13.30 -9.12 12.71
CA ARG A 92 12.39 -9.24 13.84
C ARG A 92 12.76 -8.24 14.93
N ARG A 93 11.73 -7.60 15.47
CA ARG A 93 11.86 -6.76 16.67
C ARG A 93 12.56 -7.51 17.79
N TYR A 94 13.44 -6.85 18.51
CA TYR A 94 14.29 -7.39 19.57
C TYR A 94 15.40 -8.37 19.15
N SER A 95 15.54 -8.68 17.88
CA SER A 95 16.68 -9.48 17.41
C SER A 95 17.99 -8.72 17.40
N LEU A 96 17.93 -7.37 17.33
CA LEU A 96 19.07 -6.48 17.31
C LEU A 96 19.00 -5.46 18.45
N PHE A 97 19.87 -4.48 18.45
CA PHE A 97 20.18 -3.57 19.54
C PHE A 97 19.05 -2.67 20.05
N ASP A 98 17.89 -2.63 19.40
CA ASP A 98 16.82 -1.70 19.76
C ASP A 98 15.49 -2.43 19.91
N TYR A 99 14.63 -1.85 20.73
CA TYR A 99 13.24 -2.28 20.90
C TYR A 99 12.35 -1.93 19.68
N SER A 100 12.93 -1.45 18.60
CA SER A 100 12.21 -1.06 17.39
C SER A 100 12.37 -2.11 16.27
N ASN A 101 11.37 -2.23 15.44
CA ASN A 101 11.32 -3.10 14.26
C ASN A 101 11.68 -2.33 12.99
N ASN A 102 12.70 -1.48 13.02
CA ASN A 102 13.03 -0.58 11.92
C ASN A 102 14.43 -0.83 11.32
N VAL A 103 15.08 -1.93 11.67
CA VAL A 103 16.35 -2.32 11.06
C VAL A 103 16.07 -3.14 9.81
N LEU A 104 16.46 -2.62 8.65
CA LEU A 104 16.28 -3.28 7.37
C LEU A 104 16.97 -4.65 7.35
N ALA A 105 16.28 -5.65 6.80
CA ALA A 105 16.79 -7.00 6.74
C ALA A 105 17.93 -7.11 5.70
N TYR A 106 18.96 -7.86 6.05
CA TYR A 106 19.92 -8.37 5.06
C TYR A 106 19.30 -9.56 4.34
N ILE A 107 19.29 -9.52 3.04
CA ILE A 107 18.73 -10.58 2.18
C ILE A 107 19.86 -11.52 1.77
N PRO A 108 19.87 -12.78 2.25
CA PRO A 108 20.93 -13.71 1.91
C PRO A 108 20.85 -14.15 0.44
N ALA A 109 22.01 -14.37 -0.17
CA ALA A 109 22.13 -15.05 -1.45
C ALA A 109 22.44 -16.56 -1.24
N PRO A 110 22.22 -17.43 -2.22
CA PRO A 110 22.66 -18.83 -2.12
C PRO A 110 24.16 -18.94 -1.88
N GLY A 111 24.55 -19.63 -0.80
CA GLY A 111 25.95 -19.78 -0.40
C GLY A 111 26.62 -18.48 0.07
N ASP A 112 25.87 -17.55 0.62
CA ASP A 112 26.36 -16.23 1.03
C ASP A 112 27.43 -16.35 2.13
N PRO A 113 28.67 -15.87 1.87
CA PRO A 113 29.74 -15.92 2.86
C PRO A 113 29.50 -15.00 4.06
N ASN A 114 28.60 -14.05 3.98
CA ASN A 114 28.27 -13.11 5.05
C ASN A 114 27.18 -13.63 5.99
N VAL A 115 26.74 -14.89 5.84
CA VAL A 115 25.62 -15.45 6.60
C VAL A 115 26.01 -16.77 7.22
N VAL A 116 25.52 -17.01 8.42
CA VAL A 116 25.54 -18.30 9.14
C VAL A 116 24.11 -18.64 9.53
N TYR A 117 23.69 -19.86 9.26
CA TYR A 117 22.37 -20.35 9.65
C TYR A 117 22.47 -21.11 10.98
N SER A 118 21.61 -20.81 11.94
CA SER A 118 21.57 -21.43 13.26
C SER A 118 20.13 -21.81 13.62
N GLY A 119 19.82 -23.10 13.64
CA GLY A 119 18.46 -23.57 13.96
C GLY A 119 17.45 -23.50 12.77
N VAL A 120 17.88 -22.99 11.63
CA VAL A 120 17.11 -22.95 10.38
C VAL A 120 17.99 -23.42 9.22
N GLU A 121 17.42 -24.10 8.24
CA GLU A 121 18.14 -24.51 7.04
C GLU A 121 18.19 -23.35 6.01
N GLU A 122 19.32 -23.22 5.32
CA GLU A 122 19.49 -22.21 4.25
C GLU A 122 18.36 -22.27 3.22
N GLY A 123 17.99 -23.49 2.76
CA GLY A 123 16.94 -23.66 1.76
C GLY A 123 15.58 -23.11 2.18
N VAL A 124 15.24 -23.20 3.47
CA VAL A 124 13.99 -22.62 4.02
C VAL A 124 14.02 -21.11 3.95
N VAL A 125 15.16 -20.50 4.32
CA VAL A 125 15.32 -19.03 4.28
C VAL A 125 15.28 -18.54 2.84
N LEU A 126 15.99 -19.18 1.93
CA LEU A 126 16.02 -18.79 0.52
C LEU A 126 14.65 -18.93 -0.15
N GLN A 127 13.89 -19.99 0.16
CA GLN A 127 12.53 -20.15 -0.34
C GLN A 127 11.63 -19.04 0.18
N HIS A 128 11.70 -18.70 1.46
CA HIS A 128 10.93 -17.61 2.04
C HIS A 128 11.25 -16.26 1.38
N ILE A 129 12.54 -15.98 1.11
CA ILE A 129 12.98 -14.77 0.39
C ILE A 129 12.43 -14.75 -1.05
N ASP A 130 12.38 -15.91 -1.72
CA ASP A 130 11.83 -16.04 -3.07
C ASP A 130 10.31 -15.82 -3.08
N ASP A 131 9.59 -16.38 -2.12
CA ASP A 131 8.14 -16.23 -1.97
C ASP A 131 7.75 -14.75 -1.73
N LEU A 132 8.63 -13.96 -1.08
CA LEU A 132 8.48 -12.52 -0.90
C LEU A 132 8.93 -11.69 -2.13
N GLY A 133 9.46 -12.30 -3.17
CA GLY A 133 9.98 -11.61 -4.36
C GLY A 133 11.29 -10.84 -4.13
N LEU A 134 12.04 -11.19 -3.08
CA LEU A 134 13.25 -10.46 -2.67
C LEU A 134 14.56 -11.05 -3.19
N SER A 135 14.52 -12.16 -3.96
CA SER A 135 15.71 -12.85 -4.47
C SER A 135 16.65 -11.92 -5.26
N GLY A 136 16.11 -10.88 -5.92
CA GLY A 136 16.90 -9.88 -6.66
C GLY A 136 17.81 -9.00 -5.78
N TYR A 137 17.60 -8.98 -4.47
CA TYR A 137 18.41 -8.23 -3.50
C TYR A 137 19.42 -9.09 -2.75
N GLY A 138 19.59 -10.36 -3.16
CA GLY A 138 20.50 -11.32 -2.51
C GLY A 138 21.91 -10.76 -2.33
N GLY A 139 22.50 -10.96 -1.14
CA GLY A 139 23.81 -10.43 -0.75
C GLY A 139 23.82 -8.96 -0.32
N SER A 140 22.66 -8.35 -0.11
CA SER A 140 22.57 -6.91 0.27
C SER A 140 21.47 -6.66 1.32
N ILE A 141 21.49 -5.47 1.92
CA ILE A 141 20.42 -4.99 2.78
C ILE A 141 19.25 -4.55 1.89
N ALA A 142 18.04 -4.99 2.23
CA ALA A 142 16.82 -4.60 1.53
C ALA A 142 16.69 -3.06 1.49
N PRO A 143 16.43 -2.45 0.35
CA PRO A 143 16.12 -1.03 0.29
C PRO A 143 14.88 -0.67 1.12
N ARG A 144 14.81 0.57 1.57
CA ARG A 144 13.66 1.06 2.32
C ARG A 144 12.43 1.18 1.43
N ASN A 145 11.27 0.75 1.97
CA ASN A 145 9.95 0.92 1.37
C ASN A 145 9.76 0.25 -0.01
N ILE A 146 10.44 -0.89 -0.25
CA ILE A 146 10.33 -1.63 -1.52
C ILE A 146 9.15 -2.59 -1.61
N GLY A 147 8.53 -2.95 -0.48
CA GLY A 147 7.30 -3.73 -0.46
C GLY A 147 6.08 -2.84 -0.67
N ASN A 148 5.07 -3.33 -1.36
CA ASN A 148 3.81 -2.61 -1.56
C ASN A 148 2.65 -3.43 -0.99
N ALA A 149 1.75 -2.76 -0.25
CA ALA A 149 0.49 -3.35 0.15
C ALA A 149 -0.40 -3.62 -1.07
N ASP A 150 -1.44 -4.43 -0.90
CA ASP A 150 -2.32 -4.82 -1.99
C ASP A 150 -3.01 -3.61 -2.64
N TYR A 151 -3.33 -3.78 -3.93
CA TYR A 151 -4.11 -2.81 -4.68
C TYR A 151 -5.49 -2.62 -4.05
N TYR A 152 -5.90 -1.37 -3.93
CA TYR A 152 -7.25 -0.99 -3.53
C TYR A 152 -8.08 -0.62 -4.75
N ARG A 153 -9.29 -1.18 -4.86
CA ARG A 153 -10.26 -0.86 -5.90
C ARG A 153 -11.62 -0.64 -5.26
N SER A 154 -12.37 0.37 -5.72
CA SER A 154 -13.76 0.58 -5.32
C SER A 154 -14.58 1.07 -6.50
N LEU A 155 -15.85 0.71 -6.49
CA LEU A 155 -16.86 1.22 -7.41
C LEU A 155 -18.04 1.73 -6.58
N ASP A 156 -18.32 3.02 -6.72
CA ASP A 156 -19.47 3.66 -6.09
C ASP A 156 -20.54 3.96 -7.14
N MET A 157 -21.79 3.85 -6.75
CA MET A 157 -22.94 4.11 -7.60
C MET A 157 -23.90 5.09 -6.93
N ARG A 158 -24.42 6.04 -7.70
CA ARG A 158 -25.50 6.93 -7.27
C ARG A 158 -26.63 6.89 -8.28
N ILE A 159 -27.87 6.90 -7.79
CA ILE A 159 -29.06 7.19 -8.58
C ILE A 159 -29.71 8.42 -7.95
N ALA A 160 -29.89 9.48 -8.76
CA ALA A 160 -30.54 10.70 -8.32
C ALA A 160 -31.76 10.98 -9.18
N GLN A 161 -32.91 11.25 -8.54
CA GLN A 161 -34.17 11.58 -9.20
C GLN A 161 -34.60 12.99 -8.83
N GLU A 162 -34.76 13.85 -9.83
CA GLU A 162 -35.39 15.14 -9.67
C GLU A 162 -36.91 15.02 -9.63
N ILE A 163 -37.53 15.68 -8.69
CA ILE A 163 -38.99 15.71 -8.48
C ILE A 163 -39.43 17.18 -8.44
N PRO A 164 -40.44 17.61 -9.22
CA PRO A 164 -40.94 18.98 -9.19
C PRO A 164 -41.33 19.38 -7.78
N GLY A 165 -40.92 20.58 -7.37
CA GLY A 165 -41.29 21.19 -6.11
C GLY A 165 -42.67 21.83 -6.18
N PHE A 166 -43.03 22.59 -5.13
CA PHE A 166 -44.32 23.26 -4.99
C PHE A 166 -44.44 24.51 -5.81
N MET A 167 -43.33 25.17 -6.17
CA MET A 167 -43.26 26.34 -7.01
C MET A 167 -42.61 26.00 -8.36
N ASP A 168 -42.80 26.87 -9.36
CA ASP A 168 -42.35 26.60 -10.72
C ASP A 168 -40.84 26.41 -10.85
N ASP A 169 -40.07 27.11 -10.00
CA ASP A 169 -38.61 27.06 -9.99
C ASP A 169 -38.01 26.08 -8.94
N ASP A 170 -38.86 25.44 -8.12
CA ASP A 170 -38.41 24.53 -7.07
C ASP A 170 -38.30 23.10 -7.58
N LYS A 171 -37.30 22.37 -7.05
CA LYS A 171 -37.19 20.95 -7.22
C LYS A 171 -36.65 20.27 -5.95
N PHE A 172 -37.08 19.07 -5.72
CA PHE A 172 -36.48 18.15 -4.76
C PHE A 172 -35.56 17.20 -5.53
N VAL A 173 -34.50 16.74 -4.88
CA VAL A 173 -33.66 15.67 -5.39
C VAL A 173 -33.64 14.55 -4.37
N LEU A 174 -34.16 13.40 -4.79
CA LEU A 174 -34.03 12.16 -4.04
C LEU A 174 -32.86 11.39 -4.61
N TYR A 175 -31.93 10.95 -3.77
CA TYR A 175 -30.80 10.14 -4.22
C TYR A 175 -30.59 8.90 -3.36
N PHE A 176 -30.05 7.88 -3.98
CA PHE A 176 -29.63 6.63 -3.38
C PHE A 176 -28.16 6.41 -3.73
N ASP A 177 -27.33 6.23 -2.70
CA ASP A 177 -25.91 5.95 -2.83
C ASP A 177 -25.64 4.50 -2.42
N ALA A 178 -24.95 3.77 -3.28
CA ALA A 178 -24.34 2.49 -2.97
C ALA A 178 -22.83 2.63 -3.05
N VAL A 179 -22.19 2.56 -1.90
CA VAL A 179 -20.73 2.72 -1.78
C VAL A 179 -20.10 1.33 -1.82
N ASN A 180 -19.00 1.22 -2.57
CA ASN A 180 -18.24 -0.02 -2.71
C ASN A 180 -19.10 -1.20 -3.23
N VAL A 181 -19.76 -0.99 -4.35
CA VAL A 181 -20.67 -1.99 -4.95
C VAL A 181 -19.95 -3.31 -5.30
N LEU A 182 -18.63 -3.26 -5.57
CA LEU A 182 -17.85 -4.47 -5.86
C LEU A 182 -17.86 -5.46 -4.70
N ASN A 183 -17.91 -4.98 -3.47
CA ASN A 183 -17.94 -5.82 -2.26
C ASN A 183 -19.20 -6.72 -2.18
N PHE A 184 -20.30 -6.34 -2.86
CA PHE A 184 -21.48 -7.20 -2.98
C PHE A 184 -21.21 -8.50 -3.76
N PHE A 185 -20.22 -8.47 -4.65
CA PHE A 185 -19.92 -9.61 -5.52
C PHE A 185 -18.69 -10.38 -5.05
N ASN A 186 -17.78 -9.70 -4.35
CA ASN A 186 -16.55 -10.28 -3.83
C ASN A 186 -16.11 -9.54 -2.57
N ASP A 187 -16.11 -10.24 -1.43
CA ASP A 187 -15.78 -9.69 -0.10
C ASP A 187 -14.36 -9.10 0.01
N SER A 188 -13.46 -9.49 -0.88
CA SER A 188 -12.09 -8.94 -0.94
C SER A 188 -11.97 -7.61 -1.70
N GLU A 189 -13.01 -7.21 -2.46
CA GLU A 189 -12.99 -5.98 -3.23
C GLU A 189 -13.40 -4.77 -2.37
N GLY A 190 -12.72 -3.65 -2.60
CA GLY A 190 -12.96 -2.40 -1.84
C GLY A 190 -12.52 -2.45 -0.39
N VAL A 191 -11.77 -3.48 0.00
CA VAL A 191 -11.11 -3.57 1.29
C VAL A 191 -9.71 -2.97 1.15
N ARG A 192 -9.37 -2.06 2.04
CA ARG A 192 -8.02 -1.52 2.11
C ARG A 192 -7.25 -2.26 3.19
N TYR A 193 -6.32 -3.10 2.76
CA TYR A 193 -5.39 -3.75 3.67
C TYR A 193 -4.32 -2.75 4.13
N PHE A 194 -4.24 -2.54 5.42
CA PHE A 194 -3.18 -1.75 6.02
C PHE A 194 -2.07 -2.67 6.50
N LYS A 195 -0.97 -2.70 5.78
CA LYS A 195 0.29 -3.22 6.32
C LYS A 195 0.99 -2.10 7.10
N GLY A 196 1.60 -2.44 8.23
CA GLY A 196 2.46 -1.49 8.95
C GLY A 196 3.59 -1.00 8.04
N SER A 197 4.25 0.10 8.40
CA SER A 197 5.40 0.63 7.63
C SER A 197 6.59 -0.33 7.57
N THR A 198 6.59 -1.39 8.37
CA THR A 198 7.62 -2.42 8.41
C THR A 198 7.00 -3.81 8.51
N GLN A 199 7.58 -4.77 7.80
CA GLN A 199 7.25 -6.19 7.86
C GLN A 199 8.48 -6.96 8.31
N GLU A 200 8.34 -7.71 9.41
CA GLU A 200 9.41 -8.52 9.96
C GLU A 200 9.47 -9.85 9.20
N ILE A 201 10.58 -10.13 8.51
CA ILE A 201 10.70 -11.31 7.64
C ILE A 201 11.73 -12.33 8.11
N LEU A 202 12.75 -11.90 8.85
CA LEU A 202 13.84 -12.75 9.32
C LEU A 202 14.12 -12.52 10.80
N GLU A 203 14.56 -13.57 11.48
CA GLU A 203 15.08 -13.53 12.84
C GLU A 203 16.60 -13.64 12.83
N THR A 204 17.27 -12.93 13.74
CA THR A 204 18.72 -12.97 13.85
C THR A 204 19.17 -12.85 15.29
N ASP A 205 20.29 -13.50 15.63
CA ASP A 205 21.02 -13.31 16.91
C ASP A 205 22.14 -12.26 16.75
N GLY A 206 22.11 -11.48 15.67
CA GLY A 206 23.11 -10.44 15.41
C GLY A 206 24.25 -10.92 14.51
N LEU A 207 25.44 -10.41 14.76
CA LEU A 207 26.65 -10.73 14.02
C LEU A 207 27.56 -11.67 14.83
N ASP A 208 28.20 -12.61 14.17
CA ASP A 208 29.25 -13.43 14.80
C ASP A 208 30.58 -12.65 14.92
N ALA A 209 31.60 -13.32 15.47
CA ALA A 209 32.94 -12.72 15.64
C ALA A 209 33.65 -12.37 14.33
N GLN A 210 33.18 -12.89 13.20
CA GLN A 210 33.67 -12.61 11.85
C GLN A 210 32.83 -11.56 11.12
N GLY A 211 31.79 -11.00 11.77
CA GLY A 211 30.90 -10.00 11.21
C GLY A 211 29.83 -10.55 10.27
N ARG A 212 29.54 -11.87 10.32
CA ARG A 212 28.51 -12.53 9.53
C ARG A 212 27.18 -12.51 10.27
N TRP A 213 26.07 -12.33 9.54
CA TRP A 213 24.73 -12.41 10.09
C TRP A 213 24.40 -13.83 10.56
N ILE A 214 23.92 -13.99 11.79
CA ILE A 214 23.43 -15.26 12.31
C ILE A 214 21.92 -15.27 12.11
N ILE A 215 21.42 -15.99 11.08
CA ILE A 215 19.99 -16.13 10.82
C ILE A 215 19.46 -17.32 11.60
N THR A 216 18.41 -17.09 12.41
CA THR A 216 17.84 -18.09 13.32
C THR A 216 16.42 -18.52 12.94
N GLY A 217 15.77 -17.82 12.04
CA GLY A 217 14.43 -18.19 11.58
C GLY A 217 13.85 -17.25 10.52
N VAL A 218 12.74 -17.67 9.95
CA VAL A 218 11.89 -16.88 9.05
C VAL A 218 10.61 -16.49 9.77
N ARG A 219 9.97 -15.42 9.29
CA ARG A 219 8.66 -14.97 9.77
C ARG A 219 7.74 -14.75 8.59
N ASP A 220 6.57 -15.36 8.68
CA ASP A 220 5.51 -15.08 7.71
C ASP A 220 4.97 -13.67 7.91
N GLU A 221 4.57 -13.03 6.82
CA GLU A 221 3.87 -11.73 6.89
C GLU A 221 2.69 -11.85 7.85
N GLN A 222 2.65 -11.01 8.87
CA GLN A 222 1.47 -10.94 9.74
C GLN A 222 0.34 -10.30 8.94
N SER A 223 -0.66 -11.09 8.62
CA SER A 223 -1.93 -10.70 8.00
C SER A 223 -2.75 -9.78 8.91
#